data_77399366e924d401ea23721c8f256434
#
_entry.id   77399366e924d401ea23721c8f256434
#
_cell.length_a   1.000
_cell.length_b   1.000
_cell.length_c   1.000
_cell.angle_alpha   90.00
_cell.angle_beta   90.00
_cell.angle_gamma   90.00
#
_symmetry.space_group_name_H-M   'P 1'
#
loop_
_entity.id
_entity.type
_entity.pdbx_description
1 polymer ?
#
loop_
_entity_poly.entity_id
_entity_poly.type
_entity_poly.pdbx_seq_one_letter_code
_entity_poly.pdbx_strand_id
1 'polypeptide(L)'
;MTDPNRRIAAAQGYVELGLHAEAREELAALPVAAHGRVDVIEITLLCLMGERRWEEAFALAAKLCQQEPAEPGGFIHAAFCLHEMNRTAEALDFLGRGPASLRTKPEYFYNMGCYHASLGHFEQSLAYLERAFEMDGDLRLHARKDRDLDALRARLEAQHA
;
A
#
# COMPACT_ATOMS: atom_id res chain seq x y z
N MET A 1 0.24 31.09 -16.32
CA MET A 1 -0.18 29.68 -16.22
C MET A 1 0.92 28.89 -15.53
N THR A 2 0.60 28.19 -14.46
CA THR A 2 1.61 27.41 -13.72
C THR A 2 1.91 26.14 -14.48
N ASP A 3 3.20 25.79 -14.62
CA ASP A 3 3.63 24.54 -15.22
C ASP A 3 3.00 23.35 -14.48
N PRO A 4 2.32 22.41 -15.19
CA PRO A 4 1.76 21.22 -14.58
C PRO A 4 2.76 20.42 -13.72
N ASN A 5 4.00 20.31 -14.16
CA ASN A 5 5.03 19.58 -13.42
C ASN A 5 5.38 20.24 -12.07
N ARG A 6 5.32 21.56 -11.98
CA ARG A 6 5.49 22.27 -10.70
C ARG A 6 4.37 21.97 -9.72
N ARG A 7 3.13 21.91 -10.21
CA ARG A 7 1.98 21.55 -9.36
C ARG A 7 2.05 20.11 -8.89
N ILE A 8 2.46 19.19 -9.76
CA ILE A 8 2.65 17.77 -9.40
C ILE A 8 3.74 17.65 -8.32
N ALA A 9 4.88 18.34 -8.50
CA ALA A 9 5.94 18.34 -7.50
C ALA A 9 5.50 18.94 -6.16
N ALA A 10 4.71 20.03 -6.18
CA ALA A 10 4.12 20.59 -4.97
C ALA A 10 3.16 19.62 -4.28
N ALA A 11 2.30 18.97 -5.04
CA ALA A 11 1.38 17.95 -4.51
C ALA A 11 2.15 16.80 -3.85
N GLN A 12 3.21 16.32 -4.47
CA GLN A 12 4.08 15.28 -3.89
C GLN A 12 4.67 15.75 -2.56
N GLY A 13 5.19 16.97 -2.50
CA GLY A 13 5.73 17.55 -1.27
C GLY A 13 4.67 17.66 -0.16
N TYR A 14 3.46 18.05 -0.50
CA TYR A 14 2.35 18.09 0.47
C TYR A 14 2.01 16.70 1.02
N VAL A 15 1.98 15.67 0.17
CA VAL A 15 1.76 14.28 0.61
C VAL A 15 2.84 13.85 1.61
N GLU A 16 4.11 14.14 1.34
CA GLU A 16 5.22 13.81 2.25
C GLU A 16 5.08 14.49 3.62
N LEU A 17 4.42 15.65 3.66
CA LEU A 17 4.12 16.37 4.90
C LEU A 17 2.79 15.95 5.54
N GLY A 18 2.04 15.01 4.95
CA GLY A 18 0.72 14.61 5.42
C GLY A 18 -0.39 15.63 5.15
N LEU A 19 -0.13 16.63 4.29
CA LEU A 19 -1.06 17.69 3.91
C LEU A 19 -1.89 17.27 2.68
N HIS A 20 -2.77 16.29 2.88
CA HIS A 20 -3.48 15.63 1.77
C HIS A 20 -4.49 16.53 1.08
N ALA A 21 -5.14 17.44 1.81
CA ALA A 21 -6.09 18.40 1.24
C ALA A 21 -5.38 19.37 0.29
N GLU A 22 -4.26 19.93 0.71
CA GLU A 22 -3.41 20.83 -0.07
C GLU A 22 -2.85 20.14 -1.33
N ALA A 23 -2.42 18.89 -1.18
CA ALA A 23 -2.00 18.11 -2.33
C ALA A 23 -3.12 17.95 -3.37
N ARG A 24 -4.34 17.65 -2.93
CA ARG A 24 -5.48 17.51 -3.84
C ARG A 24 -5.88 18.84 -4.51
N GLU A 25 -5.74 19.97 -3.83
CA GLU A 25 -5.96 21.28 -4.44
C GLU A 25 -5.01 21.54 -5.59
N GLU A 26 -3.72 21.20 -5.42
CA GLU A 26 -2.74 21.32 -6.50
C GLU A 26 -3.07 20.42 -7.70
N LEU A 27 -3.49 19.18 -7.42
CA LEU A 27 -3.88 18.24 -8.47
C LEU A 27 -5.18 18.67 -9.18
N ALA A 28 -6.16 19.21 -8.45
CA ALA A 28 -7.42 19.67 -9.01
C ALA A 28 -7.23 20.86 -9.96
N ALA A 29 -6.20 21.66 -9.74
CA ALA A 29 -5.87 22.80 -10.59
C ALA A 29 -5.12 22.41 -11.89
N LEU A 30 -4.80 21.13 -12.07
CA LEU A 30 -4.18 20.63 -13.30
C LEU A 30 -5.15 20.65 -14.49
N PRO A 31 -4.65 20.82 -15.71
CA PRO A 31 -5.46 20.61 -16.91
C PRO A 31 -6.05 19.20 -16.95
N VAL A 32 -7.27 19.05 -17.47
CA VAL A 32 -7.98 17.76 -17.55
C VAL A 32 -7.11 16.67 -18.20
N ALA A 33 -6.35 17.03 -19.23
CA ALA A 33 -5.45 16.10 -19.93
C ALA A 33 -4.34 15.51 -19.02
N ALA A 34 -4.01 16.17 -17.93
CA ALA A 34 -2.98 15.68 -17.00
C ALA A 34 -3.52 14.67 -15.97
N HIS A 35 -4.83 14.60 -15.76
CA HIS A 35 -5.42 13.75 -14.72
C HIS A 35 -5.26 12.25 -14.98
N GLY A 36 -5.00 11.84 -16.22
CA GLY A 36 -4.73 10.46 -16.59
C GLY A 36 -3.26 10.02 -16.44
N ARG A 37 -2.37 10.92 -16.07
CA ARG A 37 -0.95 10.61 -15.86
C ARG A 37 -0.79 9.69 -14.67
N VAL A 38 0.11 8.72 -14.78
CA VAL A 38 0.38 7.74 -13.73
C VAL A 38 0.82 8.43 -12.43
N ASP A 39 1.74 9.39 -12.51
CA ASP A 39 2.21 10.13 -11.33
C ASP A 39 1.09 10.91 -10.61
N VAL A 40 0.15 11.50 -11.35
CA VAL A 40 -1.02 12.19 -10.79
C VAL A 40 -1.96 11.19 -10.11
N ILE A 41 -2.18 10.04 -10.73
CA ILE A 41 -3.01 8.96 -10.15
C ILE A 41 -2.36 8.46 -8.86
N GLU A 42 -1.06 8.21 -8.85
CA GLU A 42 -0.33 7.74 -7.66
C GLU A 42 -0.42 8.73 -6.49
N ILE A 43 -0.21 10.03 -6.74
CA ILE A 43 -0.33 11.06 -5.69
C ILE A 43 -1.77 11.15 -5.19
N THR A 44 -2.75 11.11 -6.08
CA THR A 44 -4.18 11.12 -5.71
C THR A 44 -4.51 9.91 -4.83
N LEU A 45 -4.01 8.75 -5.19
CA LEU A 45 -4.18 7.52 -4.44
C LEU A 45 -3.63 7.65 -3.02
N LEU A 46 -2.41 8.16 -2.88
CA LEU A 46 -1.79 8.40 -1.57
C LEU A 46 -2.59 9.38 -0.72
N CYS A 47 -3.15 10.43 -1.33
CA CYS A 47 -4.05 11.36 -0.62
C CYS A 47 -5.30 10.66 -0.09
N LEU A 48 -5.97 9.88 -0.94
CA LEU A 48 -7.17 9.14 -0.56
C LEU A 48 -6.90 8.14 0.57
N MET A 49 -5.76 7.43 0.50
CA MET A 49 -5.34 6.51 1.56
C MET A 49 -5.04 7.26 2.87
N GLY A 50 -4.35 8.38 2.81
CA GLY A 50 -4.06 9.23 3.96
C GLY A 50 -5.33 9.79 4.61
N GLU A 51 -6.36 10.08 3.83
CA GLU A 51 -7.68 10.51 4.29
C GLU A 51 -8.59 9.32 4.70
N ARG A 52 -8.09 8.10 4.62
CA ARG A 52 -8.82 6.87 4.93
C ARG A 52 -10.07 6.65 4.07
N ARG A 53 -10.06 7.14 2.86
CA ARG A 53 -11.12 6.96 1.85
C ARG A 53 -10.86 5.68 1.05
N TRP A 54 -10.97 4.54 1.74
CA TRP A 54 -10.49 3.25 1.27
C TRP A 54 -11.17 2.73 0.01
N GLU A 55 -12.49 2.91 -0.11
CA GLU A 55 -13.23 2.45 -1.31
C GLU A 55 -12.82 3.23 -2.55
N GLU A 56 -12.70 4.55 -2.43
CA GLU A 56 -12.25 5.40 -3.55
C GLU A 56 -10.80 5.12 -3.90
N ALA A 57 -9.95 4.94 -2.88
CA ALA A 57 -8.55 4.58 -3.07
C ALA A 57 -8.42 3.22 -3.76
N PHE A 58 -9.20 2.22 -3.36
CA PHE A 58 -9.21 0.91 -3.99
C PHE A 58 -9.60 1.00 -5.47
N ALA A 59 -10.68 1.72 -5.79
CA ALA A 59 -11.13 1.89 -7.17
C ALA A 59 -10.03 2.52 -8.05
N LEU A 60 -9.34 3.52 -7.52
CA LEU A 60 -8.24 4.19 -8.23
C LEU A 60 -7.02 3.27 -8.37
N ALA A 61 -6.66 2.53 -7.34
CA ALA A 61 -5.57 1.56 -7.39
C ALA A 61 -5.85 0.43 -8.38
N ALA A 62 -7.07 -0.07 -8.44
CA ALA A 62 -7.49 -1.07 -9.41
C ALA A 62 -7.37 -0.56 -10.86
N LYS A 63 -7.73 0.71 -11.08
CA LYS A 63 -7.54 1.37 -12.38
C LYS A 63 -6.06 1.47 -12.74
N LEU A 64 -5.21 1.81 -11.78
CA LEU A 64 -3.76 1.85 -11.96
C LEU A 64 -3.21 0.47 -12.34
N CYS A 65 -3.68 -0.60 -11.72
CA CYS A 65 -3.33 -1.98 -12.08
C CYS A 65 -3.67 -2.31 -13.54
N GLN A 66 -4.78 -1.78 -14.06
CA GLN A 66 -5.17 -1.98 -15.46
C GLN A 66 -4.31 -1.19 -16.42
N GLN A 67 -3.88 0.01 -16.05
CA GLN A 67 -3.01 0.85 -16.87
C GLN A 67 -1.57 0.35 -16.86
N GLU A 68 -1.08 -0.12 -15.73
CA GLU A 68 0.30 -0.55 -15.48
C GLU A 68 0.33 -1.98 -14.92
N PRO A 69 -0.10 -3.00 -15.71
CA PRO A 69 -0.28 -4.36 -15.19
C PRO A 69 1.01 -5.08 -14.81
N ALA A 70 2.17 -4.58 -15.24
CA ALA A 70 3.47 -5.12 -14.88
C ALA A 70 4.10 -4.45 -13.66
N GLU A 71 3.56 -3.29 -13.23
CA GLU A 71 4.10 -2.52 -12.12
C GLU A 71 3.47 -2.96 -10.78
N PRO A 72 4.27 -3.08 -9.71
CA PRO A 72 3.77 -3.64 -8.44
C PRO A 72 2.95 -2.67 -7.61
N GLY A 73 3.16 -1.36 -7.75
CA GLY A 73 2.62 -0.34 -6.84
C GLY A 73 1.11 -0.34 -6.71
N GLY A 74 0.39 -0.39 -7.83
CA GLY A 74 -1.08 -0.41 -7.81
C GLY A 74 -1.64 -1.64 -7.08
N PHE A 75 -1.02 -2.79 -7.24
CA PHE A 75 -1.43 -4.03 -6.58
C PHE A 75 -1.20 -3.97 -5.07
N ILE A 76 -0.07 -3.44 -4.63
CA ILE A 76 0.25 -3.26 -3.21
C ILE A 76 -0.79 -2.34 -2.54
N HIS A 77 -1.07 -1.20 -3.16
CA HIS A 77 -2.04 -0.23 -2.62
C HIS A 77 -3.48 -0.76 -2.66
N ALA A 78 -3.88 -1.44 -3.73
CA ALA A 78 -5.22 -2.03 -3.83
C ALA A 78 -5.44 -3.08 -2.72
N ALA A 79 -4.50 -3.97 -2.51
CA ALA A 79 -4.58 -4.97 -1.45
C ALA A 79 -4.62 -4.32 -0.06
N PHE A 80 -3.82 -3.29 0.16
CA PHE A 80 -3.84 -2.55 1.43
C PHE A 80 -5.22 -1.93 1.71
N CYS A 81 -5.83 -1.31 0.72
CA CYS A 81 -7.18 -0.75 0.85
C CYS A 81 -8.22 -1.84 1.18
N LEU A 82 -8.14 -3.00 0.54
CA LEU A 82 -9.01 -4.14 0.86
C LEU A 82 -8.84 -4.58 2.31
N HIS A 83 -7.61 -4.70 2.77
CA HIS A 83 -7.32 -5.06 4.16
C HIS A 83 -7.89 -4.04 5.16
N GLU A 84 -7.73 -2.75 4.91
CA GLU A 84 -8.27 -1.68 5.76
C GLU A 84 -9.80 -1.66 5.79
N MET A 85 -10.46 -2.20 4.77
CA MET A 85 -11.92 -2.41 4.73
C MET A 85 -12.35 -3.75 5.36
N ASN A 86 -11.48 -4.42 6.11
CA ASN A 86 -11.71 -5.76 6.68
C ASN A 86 -11.98 -6.87 5.64
N ARG A 87 -11.45 -6.70 4.45
CA ARG A 87 -11.52 -7.66 3.33
C ARG A 87 -10.17 -8.33 3.10
N THR A 88 -9.57 -8.84 4.18
CA THR A 88 -8.19 -9.35 4.18
C THR A 88 -8.01 -10.58 3.29
N ALA A 89 -8.98 -11.51 3.24
CA ALA A 89 -8.91 -12.65 2.35
C ALA A 89 -8.88 -12.23 0.87
N GLU A 90 -9.65 -11.21 0.52
CA GLU A 90 -9.63 -10.63 -0.83
C GLU A 90 -8.31 -9.89 -1.11
N ALA A 91 -7.74 -9.22 -0.10
CA ALA A 91 -6.43 -8.58 -0.21
C ALA A 91 -5.33 -9.60 -0.54
N LEU A 92 -5.32 -10.74 0.15
CA LEU A 92 -4.42 -11.86 -0.10
C LEU A 92 -4.53 -12.38 -1.54
N ASP A 93 -5.74 -12.63 -1.97
CA ASP A 93 -6.03 -13.14 -3.33
C ASP A 93 -5.62 -12.11 -4.40
N PHE A 94 -5.97 -10.85 -4.20
CA PHE A 94 -5.64 -9.77 -5.13
C PHE A 94 -4.12 -9.62 -5.30
N LEU A 95 -3.41 -9.57 -4.19
CA LEU A 95 -1.96 -9.41 -4.19
C LEU A 95 -1.25 -10.66 -4.75
N GLY A 96 -1.78 -11.85 -4.44
CA GLY A 96 -1.24 -13.13 -4.92
C GLY A 96 -1.37 -13.32 -6.44
N ARG A 97 -2.32 -12.65 -7.08
CA ARG A 97 -2.53 -12.67 -8.54
C ARG A 97 -1.76 -11.57 -9.27
N GLY A 98 -1.05 -10.73 -8.57
CA GLY A 98 -0.32 -9.62 -9.17
C GLY A 98 0.91 -10.05 -9.99
N PRO A 99 1.59 -9.10 -10.63
CA PRO A 99 2.71 -9.38 -11.52
C PRO A 99 3.93 -9.92 -10.76
N ALA A 100 4.83 -10.59 -11.50
CA ALA A 100 6.07 -11.13 -10.95
C ALA A 100 6.97 -10.06 -10.30
N SER A 101 6.87 -8.81 -10.76
CA SER A 101 7.59 -7.67 -10.19
C SER A 101 7.29 -7.41 -8.70
N LEU A 102 6.15 -7.87 -8.19
CA LEU A 102 5.84 -7.81 -6.75
C LEU A 102 6.90 -8.49 -5.89
N ARG A 103 7.47 -9.60 -6.36
CA ARG A 103 8.49 -10.36 -5.63
C ARG A 103 9.84 -9.67 -5.53
N THR A 104 10.01 -8.51 -6.16
CA THR A 104 11.18 -7.64 -5.99
C THR A 104 11.01 -6.62 -4.86
N LYS A 105 9.81 -6.54 -4.26
CA LYS A 105 9.44 -5.56 -3.26
C LYS A 105 9.33 -6.19 -1.87
N PRO A 106 10.09 -5.73 -0.88
CA PRO A 106 9.94 -6.20 0.50
C PRO A 106 8.53 -5.94 1.05
N GLU A 107 7.86 -4.87 0.63
CA GLU A 107 6.49 -4.54 1.02
C GLU A 107 5.49 -5.64 0.62
N TYR A 108 5.69 -6.29 -0.52
CA TYR A 108 4.87 -7.42 -0.93
C TYR A 108 4.90 -8.54 0.11
N PHE A 109 6.10 -8.96 0.50
CA PHE A 109 6.27 -10.04 1.48
C PHE A 109 5.79 -9.62 2.87
N TYR A 110 6.05 -8.39 3.25
CA TYR A 110 5.58 -7.85 4.53
C TYR A 110 4.05 -7.82 4.62
N ASN A 111 3.40 -7.28 3.61
CA ASN A 111 1.93 -7.20 3.57
C ASN A 111 1.29 -8.59 3.52
N MET A 112 1.81 -9.52 2.71
CA MET A 112 1.36 -10.92 2.70
C MET A 112 1.47 -11.53 4.10
N GLY A 113 2.58 -11.29 4.79
CA GLY A 113 2.77 -11.73 6.17
C GLY A 113 1.72 -11.17 7.12
N CYS A 114 1.45 -9.89 7.05
CA CYS A 114 0.42 -9.22 7.87
C CYS A 114 -0.98 -9.77 7.59
N TYR A 115 -1.32 -9.97 6.32
CA TYR A 115 -2.63 -10.49 5.93
C TYR A 115 -2.83 -11.94 6.41
N HIS A 116 -1.81 -12.78 6.28
CA HIS A 116 -1.85 -14.14 6.84
C HIS A 116 -1.99 -14.13 8.36
N ALA A 117 -1.27 -13.25 9.05
CA ALA A 117 -1.39 -13.11 10.51
C ALA A 117 -2.81 -12.72 10.94
N SER A 118 -3.41 -11.74 10.25
CA SER A 118 -4.78 -11.30 10.51
C SER A 118 -5.82 -12.40 10.30
N LEU A 119 -5.53 -13.37 9.43
CA LEU A 119 -6.39 -14.54 9.16
C LEU A 119 -6.06 -15.76 10.03
N GLY A 120 -5.08 -15.65 10.93
CA GLY A 120 -4.67 -16.75 11.79
C GLY A 120 -3.75 -17.78 11.13
N HIS A 121 -3.25 -17.51 9.93
CA HIS A 121 -2.32 -18.36 9.20
C HIS A 121 -0.87 -18.06 9.62
N PHE A 122 -0.52 -18.40 10.86
CA PHE A 122 0.72 -17.92 11.49
C PHE A 122 2.00 -18.50 10.87
N GLU A 123 1.99 -19.75 10.42
CA GLU A 123 3.16 -20.33 9.76
C GLU A 123 3.48 -19.65 8.43
N GLN A 124 2.45 -19.42 7.62
CA GLN A 124 2.59 -18.67 6.37
C GLN A 124 3.02 -17.23 6.62
N SER A 125 2.42 -16.59 7.64
CA SER A 125 2.79 -15.23 8.04
C SER A 125 4.29 -15.14 8.36
N LEU A 126 4.81 -16.03 9.18
CA LEU A 126 6.24 -16.06 9.55
C LEU A 126 7.14 -16.21 8.33
N ALA A 127 6.82 -17.14 7.42
CA ALA A 127 7.61 -17.35 6.22
C ALA A 127 7.70 -16.10 5.34
N TYR A 128 6.58 -15.39 5.15
CA TYR A 128 6.55 -14.15 4.40
C TYR A 128 7.31 -13.02 5.11
N LEU A 129 7.13 -12.87 6.42
CA LEU A 129 7.81 -11.84 7.21
C LEU A 129 9.33 -12.07 7.24
N GLU A 130 9.79 -13.29 7.40
CA GLU A 130 11.22 -13.62 7.33
C GLU A 130 11.82 -13.16 6.00
N ARG A 131 11.13 -13.44 4.90
CA ARG A 131 11.57 -12.98 3.58
C ARG A 131 11.62 -11.46 3.47
N ALA A 132 10.60 -10.77 3.97
CA ALA A 132 10.57 -9.31 4.01
C ALA A 132 11.76 -8.74 4.79
N PHE A 133 12.06 -9.30 5.95
CA PHE A 133 13.16 -8.86 6.81
C PHE A 133 14.54 -9.15 6.23
N GLU A 134 14.70 -10.23 5.46
CA GLU A 134 15.91 -10.50 4.70
C GLU A 134 16.16 -9.44 3.62
N MET A 135 15.10 -8.95 2.99
CA MET A 135 15.16 -7.94 1.93
C MET A 135 15.35 -6.53 2.48
N ASP A 136 14.69 -6.22 3.61
CA ASP A 136 14.75 -4.93 4.29
C ASP A 136 14.67 -5.12 5.81
N GLY A 137 15.82 -5.03 6.47
CA GLY A 137 15.94 -5.24 7.92
C GLY A 137 15.18 -4.21 8.76
N ASP A 138 14.92 -3.01 8.25
CA ASP A 138 14.21 -1.95 8.96
C ASP A 138 12.74 -2.32 9.21
N LEU A 139 12.19 -3.21 8.40
CA LEU A 139 10.83 -3.74 8.58
C LEU A 139 10.65 -4.48 9.91
N ARG A 140 11.71 -5.01 10.52
CA ARG A 140 11.65 -5.62 11.86
C ARG A 140 11.22 -4.62 12.94
N LEU A 141 11.72 -3.38 12.85
CA LEU A 141 11.32 -2.31 13.77
C LEU A 141 9.88 -1.90 13.56
N HIS A 142 9.47 -1.80 12.31
CA HIS A 142 8.07 -1.51 11.96
C HIS A 142 7.13 -2.61 12.49
N ALA A 143 7.48 -3.87 12.30
CA ALA A 143 6.71 -5.03 12.74
C ALA A 143 6.43 -5.05 14.25
N ARG A 144 7.33 -4.51 15.07
CA ARG A 144 7.16 -4.46 16.53
C ARG A 144 5.94 -3.66 16.98
N LYS A 145 5.51 -2.68 16.18
CA LYS A 145 4.42 -1.75 16.48
C LYS A 145 3.18 -2.00 15.63
N ASP A 146 3.27 -2.93 14.69
CA ASP A 146 2.19 -3.19 13.75
C ASP A 146 1.10 -4.02 14.41
N ARG A 147 -0.11 -3.45 14.48
CA ARG A 147 -1.28 -4.10 15.09
C ARG A 147 -1.73 -5.35 14.34
N ASP A 148 -1.49 -5.42 13.05
CA ASP A 148 -1.82 -6.60 12.24
C ASP A 148 -1.08 -7.84 12.71
N LEU A 149 0.02 -7.66 13.44
CA LEU A 149 0.86 -8.74 13.96
C LEU A 149 0.61 -9.05 15.45
N ASP A 150 -0.35 -8.41 16.10
CA ASP A 150 -0.62 -8.61 17.54
C ASP A 150 -0.93 -10.08 17.86
N ALA A 151 -1.80 -10.72 17.07
CA ALA A 151 -2.15 -12.12 17.28
C ALA A 151 -0.96 -13.08 17.06
N LEU A 152 -0.11 -12.78 16.09
CA LEU A 152 1.12 -13.53 15.85
C LEU A 152 2.10 -13.39 17.03
N ARG A 153 2.31 -12.18 17.52
CA ARG A 153 3.17 -11.94 18.70
C ARG A 153 2.68 -12.71 19.93
N ALA A 154 1.39 -12.66 20.23
CA ALA A 154 0.79 -13.40 21.33
C ALA A 154 1.00 -14.91 21.18
N ARG A 155 0.88 -15.44 19.96
CA ARG A 155 1.13 -16.85 19.65
C ARG A 155 2.60 -17.23 19.92
N LEU A 156 3.54 -16.42 19.49
CA LEU A 156 4.97 -16.64 19.68
C LEU A 156 5.38 -16.57 21.16
N GLU A 157 4.84 -15.63 21.91
CA GLU A 157 5.05 -15.52 23.35
C GLU A 157 4.52 -16.76 24.08
N ALA A 158 3.34 -17.26 23.72
CA ALA A 158 2.76 -18.46 24.31
C ALA A 158 3.58 -19.72 24.06
N GLN A 159 4.31 -19.81 22.93
CA GLN A 159 5.19 -20.93 22.61
C GLN A 159 6.51 -20.92 23.40
N HIS A 160 6.90 -19.77 23.95
CA HIS A 160 8.13 -19.58 24.72
C HIS A 160 7.88 -19.47 26.25
N ALA A 161 6.62 -19.57 26.68
CA ALA A 161 6.23 -19.52 28.09
C ALA A 161 6.45 -20.87 28.82
#